data_dc14168de04e252d05b05a2f66cb2d96
#
_entry.id   dc14168de04e252d05b05a2f66cb2d96
#
_cell.length_a   1.000
_cell.length_b   1.000
_cell.length_c   1.000
_cell.angle_alpha   90.00
_cell.angle_beta   90.00
_cell.angle_gamma   90.00
#
_symmetry.space_group_name_H-M   'P 1'
#
loop_
_entity.id
_entity.type
_entity.pdbx_description
1 polymer ?
#
loop_
_entity_poly.entity_id
_entity_poly.type
_entity_poly.pdbx_seq_one_letter_code
_entity_poly.pdbx_strand_id
1 'polypeptide(L)'
;MNAKARSLGMMHTYYVEPTGLSTENVSTARDLTRLLAASRQYPMLSQLSTTHEKMVTFAHPAYTLPFRNTNHLVYRPDWNIQLTKTGFTNEAGHCLVMRTVINQRPVALVVLDAYGKYTHFADANRLRNWLESGKISPVPPAALSYKKQKAIAQSSPQRSSTDIALTSAE
;
A
#
# COMPACT_ATOMS: atom_id res chain seq x y z
N MET A 1 11.71 -4.12 13.67
CA MET A 1 11.36 -3.96 12.23
C MET A 1 12.57 -3.48 11.42
N ASN A 2 13.24 -2.39 11.77
CA ASN A 2 14.34 -1.81 10.97
C ASN A 2 15.56 -2.72 10.76
N ALA A 3 15.95 -3.53 11.77
CA ALA A 3 17.00 -4.54 11.58
C ALA A 3 16.64 -5.57 10.50
N LYS A 4 15.38 -6.03 10.47
CA LYS A 4 14.89 -6.94 9.41
C LYS A 4 14.85 -6.26 8.05
N ALA A 5 14.40 -5.00 7.98
CA ALA A 5 14.42 -4.25 6.72
C ALA A 5 15.84 -4.18 6.14
N ARG A 6 16.82 -3.80 6.96
CA ARG A 6 18.25 -3.78 6.56
C ARG A 6 18.76 -5.15 6.10
N SER A 7 18.43 -6.23 6.82
CA SER A 7 18.84 -7.59 6.44
C SER A 7 18.26 -8.06 5.11
N LEU A 8 17.14 -7.47 4.67
CA LEU A 8 16.51 -7.71 3.37
C LEU A 8 17.03 -6.76 2.28
N GLY A 9 17.98 -5.88 2.59
CA GLY A 9 18.50 -4.87 1.66
C GLY A 9 17.52 -3.73 1.37
N MET A 10 16.55 -3.48 2.26
CA MET A 10 15.57 -2.39 2.16
C MET A 10 16.19 -1.09 2.69
N MET A 11 17.08 -0.50 1.91
CA MET A 11 17.95 0.61 2.35
C MET A 11 17.21 1.96 2.42
N HIS A 12 16.03 2.07 1.82
CA HIS A 12 15.19 3.28 1.81
C HIS A 12 13.90 3.07 2.61
N THR A 13 13.96 2.16 3.60
CA THR A 13 12.81 1.83 4.45
C THR A 13 13.14 2.11 5.91
N TYR A 14 12.23 2.82 6.56
CA TYR A 14 12.32 3.12 7.99
C TYR A 14 10.94 2.97 8.64
N TYR A 15 10.89 2.32 9.79
CA TYR A 15 9.68 2.10 10.57
C TYR A 15 9.85 2.66 11.98
N VAL A 16 8.91 3.47 12.43
CA VAL A 16 8.83 3.99 13.80
C VAL A 16 7.86 3.19 14.66
N GLU A 17 6.86 2.56 14.01
CA GLU A 17 5.83 1.80 14.72
C GLU A 17 5.23 0.69 13.80
N PRO A 18 4.55 -0.35 14.38
CA PRO A 18 4.09 -1.51 13.61
C PRO A 18 2.69 -1.36 13.02
N THR A 19 1.89 -0.35 13.40
CA THR A 19 0.49 -0.24 12.97
C THR A 19 0.36 0.27 11.54
N GLY A 20 1.36 1.02 11.05
CA GLY A 20 1.36 1.65 9.73
C GLY A 20 0.56 2.96 9.67
N LEU A 21 0.28 3.58 10.83
CA LEU A 21 -0.47 4.84 10.91
C LEU A 21 0.45 6.07 10.99
N SER A 22 1.70 5.91 11.41
CA SER A 22 2.65 7.01 11.44
C SER A 22 3.11 7.40 10.04
N THR A 23 3.13 8.72 9.79
CA THR A 23 3.69 9.32 8.57
C THR A 23 5.21 9.16 8.46
N GLU A 24 5.88 8.84 9.57
CA GLU A 24 7.31 8.58 9.61
C GLU A 24 7.67 7.14 9.18
N ASN A 25 6.68 6.26 9.00
CA ASN A 25 6.89 4.98 8.34
C ASN A 25 7.05 5.21 6.84
N VAL A 26 8.26 5.03 6.32
CA VAL A 26 8.57 5.30 4.91
C VAL A 26 9.20 4.09 4.24
N SER A 27 8.90 3.93 2.94
CA SER A 27 9.49 2.89 2.11
C SER A 27 9.48 3.28 0.63
N THR A 28 10.06 2.45 -0.21
CA THR A 28 9.99 2.56 -1.67
C THR A 28 9.35 1.31 -2.26
N ALA A 29 8.80 1.44 -3.48
CA ALA A 29 8.23 0.29 -4.18
C ALA A 29 9.28 -0.83 -4.36
N ARG A 30 10.54 -0.48 -4.64
CA ARG A 30 11.64 -1.44 -4.77
C ARG A 30 11.92 -2.20 -3.47
N ASP A 31 11.93 -1.52 -2.34
CA ASP A 31 12.15 -2.16 -1.04
C ASP A 31 10.99 -3.08 -0.66
N LEU A 32 9.76 -2.65 -0.94
CA LEU A 32 8.58 -3.47 -0.69
C LEU A 32 8.52 -4.72 -1.57
N THR A 33 9.09 -4.71 -2.79
CA THR A 33 9.22 -5.96 -3.57
C THR A 33 10.18 -6.96 -2.91
N ARG A 34 11.24 -6.50 -2.23
CA ARG A 34 12.13 -7.36 -1.43
C ARG A 34 11.39 -7.97 -0.23
N LEU A 35 10.56 -7.17 0.45
CA LEU A 35 9.71 -7.64 1.54
C LEU A 35 8.72 -8.70 1.05
N LEU A 36 8.06 -8.46 -0.07
CA LEU A 36 7.14 -9.43 -0.70
C LEU A 36 7.86 -10.73 -1.09
N ALA A 37 9.08 -10.65 -1.60
CA ALA A 37 9.88 -11.84 -1.90
C ALA A 37 10.21 -12.64 -0.63
N ALA A 38 10.65 -11.97 0.43
CA ALA A 38 10.95 -12.59 1.72
C ALA A 38 9.72 -13.22 2.39
N SER A 39 8.52 -12.67 2.17
CA SER A 39 7.27 -13.20 2.74
C SER A 39 6.90 -14.61 2.24
N ARG A 40 7.54 -15.12 1.19
CA ARG A 40 7.34 -16.51 0.70
C ARG A 40 7.68 -17.57 1.75
N GLN A 41 8.55 -17.23 2.69
CA GLN A 41 8.97 -18.13 3.78
C GLN A 41 7.91 -18.24 4.89
N TYR A 42 6.82 -17.48 4.81
CA TYR A 42 5.79 -17.40 5.86
C TYR A 42 4.40 -17.71 5.29
N PRO A 43 4.03 -19.01 5.12
CA PRO A 43 2.76 -19.40 4.51
C PRO A 43 1.53 -18.85 5.24
N MET A 44 1.62 -18.69 6.55
CA MET A 44 0.53 -18.11 7.36
C MET A 44 0.19 -16.67 6.93
N LEU A 45 1.18 -15.85 6.55
CA LEU A 45 0.92 -14.51 6.02
C LEU A 45 0.11 -14.57 4.72
N SER A 46 0.42 -15.52 3.85
CA SER A 46 -0.35 -15.75 2.63
C SER A 46 -1.80 -16.10 2.96
N GLN A 47 -2.01 -17.12 3.79
CA GLN A 47 -3.35 -17.56 4.19
C GLN A 47 -4.18 -16.44 4.80
N LEU A 48 -3.64 -15.73 5.80
CA LEU A 48 -4.36 -14.68 6.49
C LEU A 48 -4.69 -13.49 5.58
N SER A 49 -3.76 -13.10 4.71
CA SER A 49 -3.94 -11.92 3.86
C SER A 49 -4.82 -12.16 2.64
N THR A 50 -5.06 -13.41 2.25
CA THR A 50 -5.89 -13.77 1.08
C THR A 50 -7.24 -14.37 1.47
N THR A 51 -7.53 -14.55 2.76
CA THR A 51 -8.85 -14.96 3.24
C THR A 51 -9.89 -13.93 2.79
N HIS A 52 -10.96 -14.37 2.14
CA HIS A 52 -12.02 -13.51 1.61
C HIS A 52 -12.78 -12.82 2.73
N GLU A 53 -13.34 -13.62 3.63
CA GLU A 53 -14.05 -13.13 4.80
C GLU A 53 -13.97 -14.14 5.95
N LYS A 54 -14.18 -13.66 7.15
CA LYS A 54 -14.28 -14.47 8.37
C LYS A 54 -15.26 -13.86 9.34
N MET A 55 -16.22 -14.68 9.81
CA MET A 55 -17.06 -14.35 10.95
C MET A 55 -16.29 -14.58 12.24
N VAL A 56 -16.24 -13.59 13.10
CA VAL A 56 -15.59 -13.69 14.42
C VAL A 56 -16.62 -13.37 15.51
N THR A 57 -16.79 -14.30 16.44
CA THR A 57 -17.66 -14.12 17.61
C THR A 57 -16.81 -13.78 18.82
N PHE A 58 -17.14 -12.69 19.47
CA PHE A 58 -16.53 -12.22 20.72
C PHE A 58 -17.41 -12.64 21.88
N ALA A 59 -16.79 -13.00 23.00
CA ALA A 59 -17.52 -13.50 24.16
C ALA A 59 -17.89 -12.38 25.15
N HIS A 60 -17.07 -11.33 25.29
CA HIS A 60 -17.23 -10.26 26.25
C HIS A 60 -16.93 -8.89 25.65
N PRO A 61 -17.94 -8.07 25.27
CA PRO A 61 -19.38 -8.41 25.16
C PRO A 61 -19.66 -9.41 24.04
N ALA A 62 -20.75 -10.15 24.16
CA ALA A 62 -21.14 -11.15 23.16
C ALA A 62 -21.66 -10.47 21.90
N TYR A 63 -20.91 -10.56 20.80
CA TYR A 63 -21.32 -10.09 19.48
C TYR A 63 -20.50 -10.79 18.37
N THR A 64 -21.02 -10.77 17.15
CA THR A 64 -20.36 -11.37 15.98
C THR A 64 -20.15 -10.32 14.91
N LEU A 65 -18.94 -10.25 14.35
CA LEU A 65 -18.60 -9.35 13.26
C LEU A 65 -18.07 -10.11 12.03
N PRO A 66 -18.51 -9.71 10.83
CA PRO A 66 -17.88 -10.13 9.58
C PRO A 66 -16.64 -9.30 9.30
N PHE A 67 -15.50 -9.94 9.15
CA PHE A 67 -14.28 -9.34 8.63
C PHE A 67 -14.14 -9.70 7.17
N ARG A 68 -14.07 -8.71 6.30
CA ARG A 68 -13.93 -8.88 4.85
C ARG A 68 -12.60 -8.35 4.38
N ASN A 69 -12.02 -9.02 3.39
CA ASN A 69 -10.77 -8.57 2.79
C ASN A 69 -10.96 -7.21 2.11
N THR A 70 -10.10 -6.28 2.42
CA THR A 70 -10.11 -4.93 1.83
C THR A 70 -9.56 -4.88 0.41
N ASN A 71 -8.81 -5.91 -0.01
CA ASN A 71 -8.42 -6.04 -1.41
C ASN A 71 -9.52 -6.75 -2.22
N HIS A 72 -10.26 -5.99 -2.99
CA HIS A 72 -11.37 -6.52 -3.81
C HIS A 72 -10.92 -7.49 -4.90
N LEU A 73 -9.63 -7.50 -5.27
CA LEU A 73 -9.09 -8.43 -6.28
C LEU A 73 -9.05 -9.87 -5.77
N VAL A 74 -9.06 -10.12 -4.45
CA VAL A 74 -9.07 -11.50 -3.91
C VAL A 74 -10.36 -12.25 -4.23
N TYR A 75 -11.46 -11.53 -4.48
CA TYR A 75 -12.76 -12.14 -4.85
C TYR A 75 -12.86 -12.48 -6.34
N ARG A 76 -11.88 -12.05 -7.14
CA ARG A 76 -11.89 -12.23 -8.59
C ARG A 76 -11.23 -13.55 -8.98
N PRO A 77 -11.90 -14.43 -9.74
CA PRO A 77 -11.37 -15.73 -10.11
C PRO A 77 -10.18 -15.66 -11.08
N ASP A 78 -10.04 -14.53 -11.77
CA ASP A 78 -8.94 -14.27 -12.72
C ASP A 78 -7.65 -13.79 -12.04
N TRP A 79 -7.65 -13.61 -10.69
CA TRP A 79 -6.47 -13.25 -9.91
C TRP A 79 -6.00 -14.42 -9.03
N ASN A 80 -4.74 -14.83 -9.20
CA ASN A 80 -4.09 -15.81 -8.32
C ASN A 80 -3.23 -15.07 -7.27
N ILE A 81 -3.89 -14.47 -6.28
CA ILE A 81 -3.23 -13.68 -5.24
C ILE A 81 -2.69 -14.59 -4.16
N GLN A 82 -1.39 -14.51 -3.89
CA GLN A 82 -0.68 -15.31 -2.90
C GLN A 82 -0.38 -14.55 -1.60
N LEU A 83 -0.43 -13.24 -1.63
CA LEU A 83 -0.30 -12.34 -0.48
C LEU A 83 -0.77 -10.96 -0.87
N THR A 84 -1.45 -10.26 0.03
CA THR A 84 -1.83 -8.86 -0.20
C THR A 84 -1.87 -8.06 1.09
N LYS A 85 -1.62 -6.76 0.98
CA LYS A 85 -1.88 -5.76 2.02
C LYS A 85 -2.27 -4.44 1.38
N THR A 86 -3.41 -3.91 1.79
CA THR A 86 -3.83 -2.55 1.47
C THR A 86 -3.45 -1.59 2.59
N GLY A 87 -3.37 -0.31 2.31
CA GLY A 87 -3.17 0.74 3.29
C GLY A 87 -3.71 2.07 2.79
N PHE A 88 -4.13 2.91 3.72
CA PHE A 88 -4.54 4.27 3.44
C PHE A 88 -4.31 5.16 4.66
N THR A 89 -3.66 6.27 4.44
CA THR A 89 -3.70 7.49 5.26
C THR A 89 -3.79 8.67 4.30
N ASN A 90 -4.18 9.85 4.80
CA ASN A 90 -4.27 11.04 3.96
C ASN A 90 -2.93 11.41 3.32
N GLU A 91 -1.84 11.16 4.04
CA GLU A 91 -0.47 11.48 3.62
C GLU A 91 0.06 10.44 2.62
N ALA A 92 -0.13 9.16 2.92
CA ALA A 92 0.37 8.06 2.09
C ALA A 92 -0.47 7.80 0.84
N GLY A 93 -1.73 8.28 0.80
CA GLY A 93 -2.68 7.91 -0.23
C GLY A 93 -3.07 6.43 -0.18
N HIS A 94 -3.74 5.94 -1.22
CA HIS A 94 -4.10 4.53 -1.31
C HIS A 94 -2.91 3.69 -1.76
N CYS A 95 -2.60 2.66 -0.99
CA CYS A 95 -1.45 1.78 -1.22
C CYS A 95 -1.90 0.33 -1.35
N LEU A 96 -1.21 -0.42 -2.20
CA LEU A 96 -1.37 -1.85 -2.38
C LEU A 96 -0.01 -2.51 -2.57
N VAL A 97 0.27 -3.53 -1.79
CA VAL A 97 1.35 -4.47 -2.07
C VAL A 97 0.75 -5.86 -2.25
N MET A 98 1.23 -6.59 -3.26
CA MET A 98 0.62 -7.86 -3.62
C MET A 98 1.63 -8.79 -4.27
N ARG A 99 1.59 -10.07 -3.89
CA ARG A 99 2.25 -11.16 -4.59
C ARG A 99 1.19 -12.00 -5.30
N THR A 100 1.39 -12.24 -6.57
CA THR A 100 0.44 -12.97 -7.43
C THR A 100 1.16 -13.79 -8.49
N VAL A 101 0.43 -14.55 -9.27
CA VAL A 101 0.93 -15.26 -10.45
C VAL A 101 0.23 -14.70 -11.68
N ILE A 102 1.02 -14.26 -12.68
CA ILE A 102 0.56 -13.75 -13.96
C ILE A 102 1.29 -14.54 -15.05
N ASN A 103 0.57 -15.14 -16.00
CA ASN A 103 1.15 -15.98 -17.05
C ASN A 103 2.13 -17.03 -16.48
N GLN A 104 1.73 -17.73 -15.42
CA GLN A 104 2.51 -18.76 -14.71
C GLN A 104 3.82 -18.23 -14.08
N ARG A 105 4.03 -16.92 -14.05
CA ARG A 105 5.20 -16.28 -13.45
C ARG A 105 4.84 -15.62 -12.13
N PRO A 106 5.61 -15.84 -11.04
CA PRO A 106 5.42 -15.14 -9.80
C PRO A 106 5.77 -13.66 -9.97
N VAL A 107 4.86 -12.78 -9.56
CA VAL A 107 4.96 -11.34 -9.71
C VAL A 107 4.73 -10.65 -8.37
N ALA A 108 5.54 -9.66 -8.05
CA ALA A 108 5.32 -8.70 -6.95
C ALA A 108 4.83 -7.38 -7.54
N LEU A 109 3.64 -6.94 -7.13
CA LEU A 109 3.06 -5.66 -7.50
C LEU A 109 3.05 -4.74 -6.30
N VAL A 110 3.49 -3.50 -6.51
CA VAL A 110 3.49 -2.45 -5.50
C VAL A 110 2.93 -1.18 -6.13
N VAL A 111 1.89 -0.65 -5.53
CA VAL A 111 1.29 0.64 -5.88
C VAL A 111 1.29 1.49 -4.62
N LEU A 112 1.86 2.68 -4.69
CA LEU A 112 1.94 3.63 -3.58
C LEU A 112 1.32 4.95 -4.01
N ASP A 113 0.64 5.61 -3.08
CA ASP A 113 0.03 6.94 -3.26
C ASP A 113 -0.88 7.03 -4.50
N ALA A 114 -1.75 6.02 -4.70
CA ALA A 114 -2.72 6.05 -5.78
C ALA A 114 -3.85 7.03 -5.50
N TYR A 115 -4.27 7.76 -6.55
CA TYR A 115 -5.39 8.70 -6.49
C TYR A 115 -6.72 7.99 -6.28
N GLY A 116 -7.44 8.37 -5.20
CA GLY A 116 -8.81 7.93 -4.96
C GLY A 116 -8.96 6.46 -4.55
N LYS A 117 -10.15 6.15 -4.05
CA LYS A 117 -10.47 4.95 -3.27
C LYS A 117 -10.17 3.60 -3.95
N TYR A 118 -10.24 3.53 -5.28
CA TYR A 118 -10.12 2.26 -6.02
C TYR A 118 -9.01 2.26 -7.08
N THR A 119 -8.27 3.35 -7.21
CA THR A 119 -7.29 3.51 -8.29
C THR A 119 -6.11 2.56 -8.14
N HIS A 120 -5.71 2.21 -6.91
CA HIS A 120 -4.65 1.22 -6.67
C HIS A 120 -5.00 -0.18 -7.22
N PHE A 121 -6.29 -0.57 -7.24
CA PHE A 121 -6.74 -1.80 -7.89
C PHE A 121 -6.77 -1.65 -9.42
N ALA A 122 -7.17 -0.48 -9.91
CA ALA A 122 -7.12 -0.18 -11.34
C ALA A 122 -5.68 -0.16 -11.85
N ASP A 123 -4.73 0.35 -11.06
CA ASP A 123 -3.29 0.32 -11.38
C ASP A 123 -2.75 -1.11 -11.39
N ALA A 124 -3.16 -1.95 -10.44
CA ALA A 124 -2.80 -3.36 -10.46
C ALA A 124 -3.30 -4.06 -11.74
N ASN A 125 -4.55 -3.79 -12.16
CA ASN A 125 -5.08 -4.32 -13.43
C ASN A 125 -4.32 -3.78 -14.65
N ARG A 126 -3.93 -2.50 -14.67
CA ARG A 126 -3.12 -1.93 -15.76
C ARG A 126 -1.75 -2.59 -15.85
N LEU A 127 -1.08 -2.77 -14.70
CA LEU A 127 0.20 -3.48 -14.63
C LEU A 127 0.09 -4.94 -15.09
N ARG A 128 -0.98 -5.62 -14.68
CA ARG A 128 -1.26 -6.98 -15.15
C ARG A 128 -1.45 -7.02 -16.66
N ASN A 129 -2.32 -6.19 -17.21
CA ASN A 129 -2.57 -6.13 -18.65
C ASN A 129 -1.29 -5.85 -19.45
N TRP A 130 -0.44 -4.97 -18.93
CA TRP A 130 0.86 -4.71 -19.55
C TRP A 130 1.77 -5.95 -19.52
N LEU A 131 1.85 -6.65 -18.40
CA LEU A 131 2.64 -7.88 -18.28
C LEU A 131 2.12 -9.02 -19.18
N GLU A 132 0.80 -9.09 -19.40
CA GLU A 132 0.17 -10.14 -20.23
C GLU A 132 0.24 -9.83 -21.73
N SER A 133 0.11 -8.57 -22.12
CA SER A 133 -0.07 -8.19 -23.54
C SER A 133 0.99 -7.23 -24.08
N GLY A 134 1.86 -6.66 -23.23
CA GLY A 134 2.78 -5.58 -23.58
C GLY A 134 2.10 -4.22 -23.85
N LYS A 135 0.76 -4.14 -23.79
CA LYS A 135 0.00 -2.92 -24.08
C LYS A 135 -0.07 -2.01 -22.86
N ILE A 136 0.25 -0.74 -23.04
CA ILE A 136 0.16 0.28 -22.02
C ILE A 136 -1.26 0.86 -22.04
N SER A 137 -1.99 0.72 -20.94
CA SER A 137 -3.29 1.38 -20.76
C SER A 137 -3.10 2.82 -20.31
N PRO A 138 -3.89 3.78 -20.81
CA PRO A 138 -3.78 5.18 -20.43
C PRO A 138 -4.06 5.40 -18.95
N VAL A 139 -3.33 6.34 -18.34
CA VAL A 139 -3.58 6.80 -16.98
C VAL A 139 -4.72 7.82 -17.00
N PRO A 140 -5.73 7.72 -16.11
CA PRO A 140 -6.81 8.68 -16.07
C PRO A 140 -6.32 10.11 -15.83
N PRO A 141 -6.92 11.14 -16.49
CA PRO A 141 -6.50 12.54 -16.32
C PRO A 141 -6.51 13.01 -14.85
N ALA A 142 -7.47 12.56 -14.05
CA ALA A 142 -7.55 12.88 -12.62
C ALA A 142 -6.33 12.38 -11.85
N ALA A 143 -5.81 11.18 -12.15
CA ALA A 143 -4.61 10.65 -11.51
C ALA A 143 -3.35 11.43 -11.92
N LEU A 144 -3.28 11.90 -13.18
CA LEU A 144 -2.20 12.77 -13.64
C LEU A 144 -2.23 14.14 -12.94
N SER A 145 -3.42 14.71 -12.76
CA SER A 145 -3.60 15.98 -12.03
C SER A 145 -3.20 15.82 -10.55
N TYR A 146 -3.62 14.75 -9.90
CA TYR A 146 -3.22 14.44 -8.53
C TYR A 146 -1.71 14.35 -8.37
N LYS A 147 -1.02 13.62 -9.25
CA LYS A 147 0.44 13.52 -9.27
C LYS A 147 1.11 14.89 -9.38
N LYS A 148 0.61 15.78 -10.24
CA LYS A 148 1.13 17.14 -10.39
C LYS A 148 0.94 17.96 -9.11
N GLN A 149 -0.23 17.91 -8.49
CA GLN A 149 -0.53 18.62 -7.24
C GLN A 149 0.37 18.16 -6.09
N LYS A 150 0.57 16.84 -5.94
CA LYS A 150 1.47 16.27 -4.92
C LYS A 150 2.92 16.73 -5.14
N ALA A 151 3.42 16.72 -6.37
CA ALA A 151 4.77 17.18 -6.68
C ALA A 151 4.97 18.66 -6.34
N ILE A 152 3.98 19.52 -6.60
CA ILE A 152 4.02 20.93 -6.25
C ILE A 152 4.02 21.10 -4.72
N ALA A 153 3.16 20.38 -3.98
CA ALA A 153 3.10 20.44 -2.53
C ALA A 153 4.42 20.00 -1.87
N GLN A 154 5.10 19.01 -2.42
CA GLN A 154 6.39 18.53 -1.92
C GLN A 154 7.56 19.46 -2.26
N SER A 155 7.46 20.25 -3.32
CA SER A 155 8.48 21.23 -3.73
C SER A 155 8.32 22.59 -3.05
N SER A 156 7.18 22.87 -2.40
CA SER A 156 6.96 24.11 -1.67
C SER A 156 7.73 24.06 -0.34
N PRO A 157 8.57 25.07 0.00
CA PRO A 157 9.26 25.10 1.28
C PRO A 157 8.22 25.11 2.41
N GLN A 158 8.35 24.19 3.37
CA GLN A 158 7.56 24.23 4.60
C GLN A 158 7.80 25.58 5.25
N ARG A 159 6.78 26.45 5.27
CA ARG A 159 6.81 27.63 6.15
C ARG A 159 6.86 27.10 7.57
N SER A 160 8.00 27.29 8.21
CA SER A 160 8.21 27.03 9.62
C SER A 160 7.14 27.79 10.40
N SER A 161 6.34 27.08 11.18
CA SER A 161 5.33 27.64 12.10
C SER A 161 5.96 28.33 13.33
N THR A 162 7.17 28.88 13.19
CA THR A 162 7.92 29.52 14.28
C THR A 162 7.79 31.05 14.28
N ASP A 163 7.06 31.67 13.34
CA ASP A 163 6.96 33.13 13.23
C ASP A 163 5.65 33.75 13.73
N ILE A 164 4.94 33.08 14.64
CA ILE A 164 3.79 33.71 15.32
C ILE A 164 3.98 33.62 16.84
N ALA A 165 4.93 34.35 17.37
CA ALA A 165 4.95 34.70 18.79
C ALA A 165 6.00 35.81 19.07
N LEU A 166 5.82 37.03 18.56
CA LEU A 166 6.51 38.20 19.05
C LEU A 166 5.86 39.48 18.49
N THR A 167 4.61 39.78 18.88
CA THR A 167 4.09 41.17 18.89
C THR A 167 2.81 41.20 19.73
N SER A 168 2.99 41.31 21.04
CA SER A 168 2.04 42.01 21.93
C SER A 168 2.64 42.11 23.31
N ALA A 169 3.49 43.14 23.47
CA ALA A 169 3.81 43.76 24.75
C ALA A 169 4.25 45.20 24.46
N GLU A 170 3.28 46.11 24.39
CA GLU A 170 3.36 47.51 24.83
C GLU A 170 1.95 47.98 25.15
#